data_ca8db71d02f391c1590ab4c535295f41
#
_entry.id   ca8db71d02f391c1590ab4c535295f41
#
_cell.length_a   1.000
_cell.length_b   1.000
_cell.length_c   1.000
_cell.angle_alpha   90.00
_cell.angle_beta   90.00
_cell.angle_gamma   90.00
#
_symmetry.space_group_name_H-M   'P 1'
#
loop_
_entity.id
_entity.type
_entity.pdbx_description
1 polymer ?
#
loop_
_entity_poly.entity_id
_entity_poly.type
_entity_poly.pdbx_seq_one_letter_code
_entity_poly.pdbx_strand_id
1 'polypeptide(L)'
;PGLLAPLPELLPWSETRLLIVAFNRYIDRLRGVLSRQERFNADASHQLKTPLAVLKTQVSVALTRNDPALWQESLRAMNVTLDNTIVLTERLLQLSAVKRKEQGERQFAPVDLVQVVQNCCFSRLAQARSKGIDLGYDGVQQPVMIEGDDVLLGELCANLLENAIKYTPEQGIVTVYLRMDNDAVELSVEDSGPGIAEDQISQAMLPFHRLDNVGDAAGSGIGLALANDIARLHRSHLQLMPS
;
A
#
# COMPACT_ATOMS: atom_id res chain seq x y z
N PRO A 1 26.11 9.89 10.84
CA PRO A 1 26.18 10.63 9.56
C PRO A 1 27.58 10.57 8.91
N GLY A 2 28.70 10.49 9.70
CA GLY A 2 30.06 10.51 9.15
C GLY A 2 30.56 9.22 8.50
N LEU A 3 29.96 8.08 8.79
CA LEU A 3 30.38 6.76 8.31
C LEU A 3 30.06 6.47 6.82
N LEU A 4 29.20 7.26 6.19
CA LEU A 4 28.78 7.09 4.80
C LEU A 4 29.20 8.27 3.90
N ALA A 5 30.25 9.01 4.24
CA ALA A 5 30.77 10.06 3.38
C ALA A 5 31.31 9.48 2.05
N PRO A 6 31.07 10.13 0.90
CA PRO A 6 31.63 9.67 -0.37
C PRO A 6 33.15 9.81 -0.35
N LEU A 7 33.83 8.89 -1.01
CA LEU A 7 35.28 8.97 -1.21
C LEU A 7 35.62 10.05 -2.25
N PRO A 8 36.72 10.81 -2.08
CA PRO A 8 37.14 11.81 -3.06
C PRO A 8 37.52 11.15 -4.39
N GLU A 9 37.02 11.67 -5.51
CA GLU A 9 37.27 11.11 -6.85
C GLU A 9 38.64 11.48 -7.44
N LEU A 10 39.41 12.31 -6.74
CA LEU A 10 40.70 12.82 -7.18
C LEU A 10 41.85 11.88 -6.81
N LEU A 11 41.99 10.80 -7.56
CA LEU A 11 43.18 9.94 -7.49
C LEU A 11 43.79 9.77 -8.88
N PRO A 12 45.17 9.75 -9.00
CA PRO A 12 45.88 9.81 -10.27
C PRO A 12 45.86 8.55 -11.13
N TRP A 13 45.21 7.47 -10.70
CA TRP A 13 45.21 6.19 -11.40
C TRP A 13 43.78 5.85 -11.93
N SER A 14 43.70 5.65 -13.27
CA SER A 14 42.41 5.40 -13.94
C SER A 14 41.62 4.21 -13.43
N GLU A 15 42.31 3.15 -13.00
CA GLU A 15 41.68 1.92 -12.47
C GLU A 15 41.05 2.11 -11.10
N THR A 16 41.68 2.89 -10.22
CA THR A 16 41.14 3.23 -8.89
C THR A 16 39.92 4.17 -9.00
N ARG A 17 39.86 5.02 -10.01
CA ARG A 17 38.72 5.91 -10.22
C ARG A 17 37.42 5.14 -10.48
N LEU A 18 37.48 4.07 -11.28
CA LEU A 18 36.31 3.24 -11.58
C LEU A 18 35.76 2.56 -10.31
N LEU A 19 36.66 2.09 -9.44
CA LEU A 19 36.33 1.48 -8.16
C LEU A 19 35.68 2.50 -7.21
N ILE A 20 36.23 3.72 -7.13
CA ILE A 20 35.67 4.79 -6.28
C ILE A 20 34.29 5.21 -6.76
N VAL A 21 34.06 5.35 -8.06
CA VAL A 21 32.74 5.67 -8.62
C VAL A 21 31.74 4.57 -8.29
N ALA A 22 32.12 3.30 -8.45
CA ALA A 22 31.26 2.17 -8.09
C ALA A 22 30.92 2.14 -6.60
N PHE A 23 31.92 2.42 -5.75
CA PHE A 23 31.75 2.48 -4.30
C PHE A 23 30.87 3.65 -3.86
N ASN A 24 31.08 4.85 -4.45
CA ASN A 24 30.23 6.00 -4.16
C ASN A 24 28.77 5.77 -4.58
N ARG A 25 28.51 5.14 -5.73
CA ARG A 25 27.17 4.71 -6.13
C ARG A 25 26.55 3.73 -5.11
N TYR A 26 27.35 2.83 -4.56
CA TYR A 26 26.88 1.90 -3.54
C TYR A 26 26.53 2.65 -2.23
N ILE A 27 27.39 3.59 -1.80
CA ILE A 27 27.11 4.45 -0.64
C ILE A 27 25.84 5.25 -0.84
N ASP A 28 25.63 5.86 -2.01
CA ASP A 28 24.43 6.64 -2.29
C ASP A 28 23.16 5.76 -2.28
N ARG A 29 23.29 4.53 -2.77
CA ARG A 29 22.19 3.55 -2.70
C ARG A 29 21.86 3.17 -1.25
N LEU A 30 22.88 2.93 -0.41
CA LEU A 30 22.70 2.67 1.01
C LEU A 30 22.07 3.85 1.73
N ARG A 31 22.52 5.08 1.48
CA ARG A 31 21.91 6.30 2.04
C ARG A 31 20.45 6.42 1.65
N GLY A 32 20.11 6.15 0.40
CA GLY A 32 18.73 6.15 -0.08
C GLY A 32 17.87 5.12 0.66
N VAL A 33 18.40 3.93 0.96
CA VAL A 33 17.69 2.91 1.75
C VAL A 33 17.49 3.36 3.19
N LEU A 34 18.54 3.83 3.86
CA LEU A 34 18.47 4.29 5.25
C LEU A 34 17.53 5.48 5.41
N SER A 35 17.61 6.48 4.52
CA SER A 35 16.72 7.64 4.55
C SER A 35 15.24 7.27 4.34
N ARG A 36 14.95 6.29 3.49
CA ARG A 36 13.58 5.76 3.32
C ARG A 36 13.10 5.04 4.58
N GLN A 37 13.99 4.27 5.22
CA GLN A 37 13.66 3.56 6.46
C GLN A 37 13.40 4.53 7.62
N GLU A 38 14.22 5.58 7.77
CA GLU A 38 14.04 6.60 8.79
C GLU A 38 12.71 7.36 8.61
N ARG A 39 12.40 7.76 7.37
CA ARG A 39 11.11 8.39 7.04
C ARG A 39 9.95 7.47 7.35
N PHE A 40 10.00 6.22 6.92
CA PHE A 40 8.96 5.25 7.22
C PHE A 40 8.72 5.11 8.73
N ASN A 41 9.77 5.02 9.54
CA ASN A 41 9.65 4.90 11.00
C ASN A 41 9.05 6.17 11.63
N ALA A 42 9.45 7.35 11.15
CA ALA A 42 8.90 8.62 11.60
C ALA A 42 7.41 8.74 11.26
N ASP A 43 7.05 8.44 10.02
CA ASP A 43 5.67 8.51 9.53
C ASP A 43 4.77 7.48 10.25
N ALA A 44 5.23 6.24 10.42
CA ALA A 44 4.52 5.22 11.18
C ALA A 44 4.25 5.66 12.63
N SER A 45 5.27 6.24 13.29
CA SER A 45 5.15 6.77 14.65
C SER A 45 4.11 7.90 14.72
N HIS A 46 4.11 8.80 13.76
CA HIS A 46 3.13 9.88 13.65
C HIS A 46 1.71 9.35 13.42
N GLN A 47 1.54 8.40 12.51
CA GLN A 47 0.24 7.81 12.18
C GLN A 47 -0.35 7.01 13.36
N LEU A 48 0.47 6.41 14.22
CA LEU A 48 0.01 5.74 15.43
C LEU A 48 -0.29 6.72 16.58
N LYS A 49 0.46 7.82 16.68
CA LYS A 49 0.26 8.82 17.74
C LYS A 49 -1.09 9.52 17.64
N THR A 50 -1.58 9.78 16.43
CA THR A 50 -2.85 10.48 16.19
C THR A 50 -4.06 9.74 16.76
N PRO A 51 -4.34 8.46 16.41
CA PRO A 51 -5.47 7.73 16.99
C PRO A 51 -5.34 7.53 18.51
N LEU A 52 -4.10 7.34 19.01
CA LEU A 52 -3.87 7.25 20.47
C LEU A 52 -4.22 8.57 21.20
N ALA A 53 -3.94 9.72 20.58
CA ALA A 53 -4.34 11.02 21.13
C ALA A 53 -5.87 11.21 21.12
N VAL A 54 -6.54 10.76 20.03
CA VAL A 54 -8.00 10.76 19.93
C VAL A 54 -8.62 9.87 21.02
N LEU A 55 -8.13 8.63 21.17
CA LEU A 55 -8.58 7.73 22.24
C LEU A 55 -8.39 8.35 23.62
N LYS A 56 -7.24 8.94 23.88
CA LYS A 56 -6.99 9.62 25.16
C LYS A 56 -7.99 10.74 25.42
N THR A 57 -8.34 11.52 24.40
CA THR A 57 -9.33 12.60 24.51
C THR A 57 -10.72 12.04 24.79
N GLN A 58 -11.15 10.99 24.07
CA GLN A 58 -12.42 10.32 24.25
C GLN A 58 -12.58 9.74 25.68
N VAL A 59 -11.52 9.09 26.19
CA VAL A 59 -11.46 8.63 27.58
C VAL A 59 -11.59 9.79 28.55
N SER A 60 -10.87 10.87 28.35
CA SER A 60 -10.91 12.04 29.23
C SER A 60 -12.31 12.68 29.26
N VAL A 61 -12.98 12.76 28.12
CA VAL A 61 -14.37 13.26 28.03
C VAL A 61 -15.34 12.34 28.79
N ALA A 62 -15.21 11.03 28.60
CA ALA A 62 -16.06 10.06 29.31
C ALA A 62 -15.87 10.12 30.84
N LEU A 63 -14.65 10.33 31.32
CA LEU A 63 -14.34 10.42 32.75
C LEU A 63 -14.79 11.74 33.41
N THR A 64 -14.89 12.84 32.64
CA THR A 64 -15.25 14.15 33.18
C THR A 64 -16.75 14.40 33.28
N ARG A 65 -17.57 13.62 32.61
CA ARG A 65 -19.03 13.78 32.56
C ARG A 65 -19.73 12.53 33.11
N ASN A 66 -20.55 12.72 34.12
CA ASN A 66 -21.35 11.65 34.74
C ASN A 66 -22.70 11.50 34.01
N ASP A 67 -22.63 11.19 32.69
CA ASP A 67 -23.80 11.02 31.83
C ASP A 67 -23.69 9.66 31.10
N PRO A 68 -24.58 8.70 31.39
CA PRO A 68 -24.55 7.38 30.77
C PRO A 68 -24.73 7.40 29.25
N ALA A 69 -25.47 8.34 28.68
CA ALA A 69 -25.63 8.46 27.23
C ALA A 69 -24.33 8.88 26.54
N LEU A 70 -23.61 9.86 27.12
CA LEU A 70 -22.30 10.28 26.64
C LEU A 70 -21.22 9.19 26.79
N TRP A 71 -21.31 8.35 27.82
CA TRP A 71 -20.41 7.22 27.97
C TRP A 71 -20.61 6.21 26.84
N GLN A 72 -21.87 5.88 26.49
CA GLN A 72 -22.17 4.94 25.44
C GLN A 72 -21.69 5.45 24.07
N GLU A 73 -21.88 6.73 23.78
CA GLU A 73 -21.38 7.39 22.59
C GLU A 73 -19.82 7.38 22.53
N SER A 74 -19.18 7.76 23.64
CA SER A 74 -17.71 7.74 23.75
C SER A 74 -17.13 6.35 23.56
N LEU A 75 -17.74 5.31 24.14
CA LEU A 75 -17.31 3.93 23.98
C LEU A 75 -17.46 3.45 22.53
N ARG A 76 -18.54 3.81 21.84
CA ARG A 76 -18.71 3.49 20.42
C ARG A 76 -17.64 4.18 19.55
N ALA A 77 -17.39 5.47 19.81
CA ALA A 77 -16.35 6.22 19.10
C ALA A 77 -14.95 5.67 19.37
N MET A 78 -14.66 5.25 20.61
CA MET A 78 -13.41 4.56 20.96
C MET A 78 -13.26 3.25 20.20
N ASN A 79 -14.32 2.44 20.11
CA ASN A 79 -14.27 1.16 19.41
C ASN A 79 -13.95 1.36 17.93
N VAL A 80 -14.58 2.32 17.27
CA VAL A 80 -14.26 2.66 15.87
C VAL A 80 -12.80 3.11 15.70
N THR A 81 -12.30 3.91 16.64
CA THR A 81 -10.90 4.38 16.61
C THR A 81 -9.92 3.22 16.82
N LEU A 82 -10.25 2.27 17.71
CA LEU A 82 -9.46 1.07 17.95
C LEU A 82 -9.43 0.17 16.71
N ASP A 83 -10.58 -0.13 16.10
CA ASP A 83 -10.66 -0.94 14.89
C ASP A 83 -9.80 -0.36 13.75
N ASN A 84 -9.90 0.96 13.52
CA ASN A 84 -9.07 1.65 12.54
C ASN A 84 -7.56 1.57 12.87
N THR A 85 -7.20 1.61 14.16
CA THR A 85 -5.80 1.52 14.62
C THR A 85 -5.25 0.11 14.43
N ILE A 86 -6.06 -0.92 14.66
CA ILE A 86 -5.70 -2.32 14.40
C ILE A 86 -5.40 -2.50 12.91
N VAL A 87 -6.31 -2.09 12.03
CA VAL A 87 -6.11 -2.17 10.57
C VAL A 87 -4.85 -1.41 10.13
N LEU A 88 -4.59 -0.23 10.69
CA LEU A 88 -3.36 0.52 10.41
C LEU A 88 -2.11 -0.27 10.83
N THR A 89 -2.13 -0.87 12.02
CA THR A 89 -1.00 -1.65 12.55
C THR A 89 -0.73 -2.88 11.70
N GLU A 90 -1.77 -3.60 11.29
CA GLU A 90 -1.67 -4.76 10.40
C GLU A 90 -1.02 -4.38 9.06
N ARG A 91 -1.46 -3.28 8.43
CA ARG A 91 -0.86 -2.77 7.18
C ARG A 91 0.60 -2.38 7.34
N LEU A 92 0.98 -1.79 8.48
CA LEU A 92 2.38 -1.47 8.79
C LEU A 92 3.24 -2.73 8.92
N LEU A 93 2.72 -3.77 9.58
CA LEU A 93 3.41 -5.05 9.71
C LEU A 93 3.56 -5.75 8.35
N GLN A 94 2.54 -5.74 7.51
CA GLN A 94 2.59 -6.28 6.15
C GLN A 94 3.65 -5.57 5.32
N LEU A 95 3.65 -4.24 5.28
CA LEU A 95 4.65 -3.46 4.55
C LEU A 95 6.07 -3.75 5.04
N SER A 96 6.26 -3.91 6.36
CA SER A 96 7.55 -4.28 6.95
C SER A 96 7.96 -5.72 6.56
N ALA A 97 7.02 -6.65 6.45
CA ALA A 97 7.27 -8.03 6.04
C ALA A 97 7.67 -8.12 4.57
N VAL A 98 6.99 -7.39 3.68
CA VAL A 98 7.34 -7.30 2.26
C VAL A 98 8.75 -6.77 2.07
N LYS A 99 9.11 -5.68 2.76
CA LYS A 99 10.47 -5.11 2.71
C LYS A 99 11.56 -6.06 3.20
N ARG A 100 11.27 -6.90 4.19
CA ARG A 100 12.21 -7.94 4.64
C ARG A 100 12.38 -9.04 3.59
N LYS A 101 11.29 -9.48 2.95
CA LYS A 101 11.33 -10.48 1.87
C LYS A 101 12.08 -9.98 0.63
N GLU A 102 12.09 -8.67 0.36
CA GLU A 102 12.93 -8.09 -0.72
C GLU A 102 14.44 -8.29 -0.48
N GLN A 103 14.87 -8.40 0.79
CA GLN A 103 16.28 -8.50 1.20
C GLN A 103 16.75 -9.94 1.43
N GLY A 104 15.83 -10.93 1.49
CA GLY A 104 16.10 -12.32 1.79
C GLY A 104 15.91 -13.26 0.61
N GLU A 105 16.03 -14.56 0.89
CA GLU A 105 15.68 -15.61 -0.09
C GLU A 105 14.17 -15.61 -0.33
N ARG A 106 13.78 -15.47 -1.60
CA ARG A 106 12.40 -15.51 -2.04
C ARG A 106 11.98 -16.97 -2.17
N GLN A 107 11.07 -17.41 -1.35
CA GLN A 107 10.38 -18.68 -1.52
C GLN A 107 9.10 -18.43 -2.31
N PHE A 108 9.20 -18.38 -3.62
CA PHE A 108 8.04 -18.35 -4.50
C PHE A 108 7.62 -19.79 -4.85
N ALA A 109 6.33 -19.98 -5.03
CA ALA A 109 5.72 -21.21 -5.47
C ALA A 109 4.84 -20.93 -6.70
N PRO A 110 4.49 -21.95 -7.49
CA PRO A 110 3.50 -21.81 -8.54
C PRO A 110 2.14 -21.41 -7.93
N VAL A 111 1.59 -20.28 -8.38
CA VAL A 111 0.31 -19.71 -7.92
C VAL A 111 -0.60 -19.52 -9.12
N ASP A 112 -1.85 -19.94 -9.02
CA ASP A 112 -2.88 -19.63 -10.01
C ASP A 112 -3.44 -18.22 -9.77
N LEU A 113 -3.00 -17.27 -10.59
CA LEU A 113 -3.39 -15.87 -10.47
C LEU A 113 -4.89 -15.66 -10.72
N VAL A 114 -5.52 -16.47 -11.58
CA VAL A 114 -6.98 -16.40 -11.81
C VAL A 114 -7.73 -16.69 -10.53
N GLN A 115 -7.34 -17.74 -9.80
CA GLN A 115 -7.96 -18.11 -8.54
C GLN A 115 -7.78 -17.01 -7.47
N VAL A 116 -6.58 -16.43 -7.37
CA VAL A 116 -6.30 -15.33 -6.44
C VAL A 116 -7.21 -14.13 -6.71
N VAL A 117 -7.29 -13.70 -7.96
CA VAL A 117 -8.09 -12.54 -8.37
C VAL A 117 -9.58 -12.77 -8.17
N GLN A 118 -10.09 -13.95 -8.59
CA GLN A 118 -11.51 -14.29 -8.40
C GLN A 118 -11.89 -14.36 -6.91
N ASN A 119 -11.07 -14.98 -6.07
CA ASN A 119 -11.28 -15.03 -4.62
C ASN A 119 -11.30 -13.61 -4.02
N CYS A 120 -10.40 -12.74 -4.48
CA CYS A 120 -10.35 -11.35 -4.05
C CYS A 120 -11.64 -10.59 -4.44
N CYS A 121 -12.09 -10.70 -5.69
CA CYS A 121 -13.35 -10.11 -6.15
C CYS A 121 -14.53 -10.63 -5.32
N PHE A 122 -14.62 -11.93 -5.12
CA PHE A 122 -15.71 -12.54 -4.36
C PHE A 122 -15.76 -12.03 -2.91
N SER A 123 -14.62 -11.91 -2.25
CA SER A 123 -14.53 -11.41 -0.87
C SER A 123 -14.97 -9.94 -0.72
N ARG A 124 -14.92 -9.14 -1.79
CA ARG A 124 -15.29 -7.72 -1.80
C ARG A 124 -16.70 -7.44 -2.33
N LEU A 125 -17.44 -8.46 -2.81
CA LEU A 125 -18.80 -8.29 -3.34
C LEU A 125 -19.77 -7.66 -2.33
N ALA A 126 -19.71 -8.06 -1.07
CA ALA A 126 -20.58 -7.51 -0.03
C ALA A 126 -20.33 -6.01 0.17
N GLN A 127 -19.07 -5.60 0.17
CA GLN A 127 -18.65 -4.21 0.32
C GLN A 127 -19.06 -3.38 -0.90
N ALA A 128 -18.86 -3.88 -2.12
CA ALA A 128 -19.29 -3.21 -3.35
C ALA A 128 -20.82 -3.03 -3.38
N ARG A 129 -21.58 -4.09 -3.07
CA ARG A 129 -23.04 -4.05 -3.00
C ARG A 129 -23.58 -3.07 -1.96
N SER A 130 -22.96 -2.95 -0.79
CA SER A 130 -23.39 -1.98 0.23
C SER A 130 -23.32 -0.54 -0.23
N LYS A 131 -22.50 -0.25 -1.25
CA LYS A 131 -22.32 1.06 -1.89
C LYS A 131 -23.03 1.15 -3.25
N GLY A 132 -23.73 0.08 -3.66
CA GLY A 132 -24.40 0.00 -4.98
C GLY A 132 -23.44 -0.07 -6.16
N ILE A 133 -22.16 -0.43 -5.93
CA ILE A 133 -21.15 -0.51 -6.99
C ILE A 133 -21.34 -1.83 -7.76
N ASP A 134 -21.32 -1.74 -9.09
CA ASP A 134 -21.25 -2.89 -9.99
C ASP A 134 -19.79 -3.36 -10.08
N LEU A 135 -19.50 -4.50 -9.41
CA LEU A 135 -18.17 -5.10 -9.39
C LEU A 135 -18.12 -6.27 -10.37
N GLY A 136 -17.34 -6.11 -11.44
CA GLY A 136 -17.14 -7.10 -12.50
C GLY A 136 -15.73 -7.68 -12.54
N TYR A 137 -15.62 -8.90 -13.09
CA TYR A 137 -14.36 -9.53 -13.51
C TYR A 137 -14.46 -9.83 -15.01
N ASP A 138 -13.54 -9.30 -15.79
CA ASP A 138 -13.39 -9.55 -17.22
C ASP A 138 -11.96 -10.02 -17.50
N GLY A 139 -11.78 -11.31 -17.69
CA GLY A 139 -10.45 -11.86 -17.88
C GLY A 139 -10.43 -13.35 -18.21
N VAL A 140 -9.20 -13.85 -18.27
CA VAL A 140 -8.92 -15.26 -18.55
C VAL A 140 -9.61 -16.13 -17.53
N GLN A 141 -10.27 -17.22 -18.01
CA GLN A 141 -10.98 -18.19 -17.19
C GLN A 141 -10.14 -19.44 -16.90
N GLN A 142 -9.09 -19.67 -17.68
CA GLN A 142 -8.18 -20.81 -17.50
C GLN A 142 -7.10 -20.46 -16.48
N PRO A 143 -6.58 -21.43 -15.72
CA PRO A 143 -5.50 -21.18 -14.75
C PRO A 143 -4.29 -20.49 -15.38
N VAL A 144 -3.82 -19.45 -14.76
CA VAL A 144 -2.61 -18.71 -15.14
C VAL A 144 -1.58 -18.87 -14.01
N MET A 145 -0.64 -19.77 -14.23
CA MET A 145 0.38 -20.10 -13.24
C MET A 145 1.54 -19.11 -13.31
N ILE A 146 1.84 -18.48 -12.19
CA ILE A 146 3.00 -17.60 -12.02
C ILE A 146 3.82 -18.03 -10.81
N GLU A 147 5.12 -17.73 -10.80
CA GLU A 147 5.97 -17.88 -9.61
C GLU A 147 5.75 -16.72 -8.65
N GLY A 148 5.16 -16.99 -7.49
CA GLY A 148 4.79 -15.94 -6.56
C GLY A 148 4.49 -16.40 -5.13
N ASP A 149 4.04 -15.46 -4.33
CA ASP A 149 3.49 -15.68 -2.98
C ASP A 149 1.99 -15.38 -3.05
N ASP A 150 1.15 -16.40 -2.86
CA ASP A 150 -0.30 -16.34 -3.01
C ASP A 150 -0.95 -15.34 -2.03
N VAL A 151 -0.45 -15.29 -0.80
CA VAL A 151 -0.93 -14.36 0.23
C VAL A 151 -0.63 -12.92 -0.18
N LEU A 152 0.59 -12.63 -0.61
CA LEU A 152 0.98 -11.28 -1.02
C LEU A 152 0.28 -10.84 -2.31
N LEU A 153 0.10 -11.73 -3.27
CA LEU A 153 -0.66 -11.43 -4.49
C LEU A 153 -2.13 -11.15 -4.18
N GLY A 154 -2.72 -11.89 -3.24
CA GLY A 154 -4.05 -11.62 -2.70
C GLY A 154 -4.14 -10.25 -2.05
N GLU A 155 -3.16 -9.88 -1.24
CA GLU A 155 -3.07 -8.55 -0.60
C GLU A 155 -2.91 -7.42 -1.62
N LEU A 156 -2.10 -7.61 -2.68
CA LEU A 156 -1.98 -6.66 -3.77
C LEU A 156 -3.35 -6.41 -4.41
N CYS A 157 -4.03 -7.48 -4.82
CA CYS A 157 -5.36 -7.41 -5.44
C CYS A 157 -6.38 -6.75 -4.49
N ALA A 158 -6.36 -7.11 -3.20
CA ALA A 158 -7.24 -6.55 -2.18
C ALA A 158 -7.04 -5.04 -2.01
N ASN A 159 -5.78 -4.57 -1.97
CA ASN A 159 -5.47 -3.14 -1.85
C ASN A 159 -5.94 -2.33 -3.08
N LEU A 160 -5.79 -2.87 -4.28
CA LEU A 160 -6.28 -2.22 -5.50
C LEU A 160 -7.81 -2.15 -5.50
N LEU A 161 -8.50 -3.25 -5.21
CA LEU A 161 -9.96 -3.32 -5.15
C LEU A 161 -10.55 -2.45 -4.02
N GLU A 162 -9.93 -2.45 -2.83
CA GLU A 162 -10.37 -1.57 -1.74
C GLU A 162 -10.30 -0.10 -2.15
N ASN A 163 -9.23 0.31 -2.83
CA ASN A 163 -9.10 1.68 -3.31
C ASN A 163 -10.17 1.98 -4.37
N ALA A 164 -10.34 1.13 -5.36
CA ALA A 164 -11.36 1.29 -6.39
C ALA A 164 -12.76 1.43 -5.77
N ILE A 165 -13.19 0.48 -4.92
CA ILE A 165 -14.51 0.53 -4.27
C ILE A 165 -14.65 1.77 -3.37
N LYS A 166 -13.59 2.16 -2.68
CA LYS A 166 -13.61 3.29 -1.78
C LYS A 166 -13.82 4.62 -2.50
N TYR A 167 -13.13 4.82 -3.62
CA TYR A 167 -13.12 6.10 -4.33
C TYR A 167 -14.15 6.19 -5.44
N THR A 168 -14.71 5.07 -5.88
CA THR A 168 -15.86 5.06 -6.79
C THR A 168 -17.09 5.63 -6.09
N PRO A 169 -17.86 6.54 -6.71
CA PRO A 169 -19.14 7.03 -6.20
C PRO A 169 -20.16 5.89 -6.02
N GLU A 170 -21.22 6.14 -5.28
CA GLU A 170 -22.38 5.24 -5.22
C GLU A 170 -22.93 4.97 -6.63
N GLN A 171 -23.32 3.72 -6.88
CA GLN A 171 -23.82 3.25 -8.18
C GLN A 171 -22.78 3.32 -9.32
N GLY A 172 -21.49 3.46 -8.99
CA GLY A 172 -20.43 3.41 -9.99
C GLY A 172 -20.05 1.97 -10.39
N ILE A 173 -19.01 1.86 -11.20
CA ILE A 173 -18.55 0.59 -11.78
C ILE A 173 -17.08 0.38 -11.37
N VAL A 174 -16.75 -0.85 -11.00
CA VAL A 174 -15.37 -1.30 -10.79
C VAL A 174 -15.19 -2.60 -11.56
N THR A 175 -14.22 -2.66 -12.46
CA THR A 175 -13.93 -3.86 -13.25
C THR A 175 -12.49 -4.30 -13.06
N VAL A 176 -12.31 -5.58 -12.76
CA VAL A 176 -10.99 -6.20 -12.65
C VAL A 176 -10.71 -6.95 -13.94
N TYR A 177 -9.61 -6.61 -14.58
CA TYR A 177 -9.16 -7.28 -15.80
C TYR A 177 -7.93 -8.14 -15.49
N LEU A 178 -7.92 -9.35 -16.06
CA LEU A 178 -6.75 -10.21 -16.09
C LEU A 178 -6.51 -10.63 -17.53
N ARG A 179 -5.46 -10.10 -18.13
CA ARG A 179 -5.13 -10.33 -19.53
C ARG A 179 -3.76 -10.99 -19.67
N MET A 180 -3.61 -11.79 -20.72
CA MET A 180 -2.33 -12.33 -21.14
C MET A 180 -1.93 -11.67 -22.45
N ASP A 181 -0.72 -11.10 -22.47
CA ASP A 181 -0.09 -10.61 -23.69
C ASP A 181 1.28 -11.29 -23.86
N ASN A 182 1.37 -12.18 -24.86
CA ASN A 182 2.52 -13.05 -25.06
C ASN A 182 2.87 -13.84 -23.79
N ASP A 183 4.03 -13.56 -23.15
CA ASP A 183 4.48 -14.20 -21.90
C ASP A 183 4.26 -13.33 -20.67
N ALA A 184 3.58 -12.20 -20.80
CA ALA A 184 3.29 -11.30 -19.71
C ALA A 184 1.83 -11.42 -19.25
N VAL A 185 1.61 -11.29 -17.94
CA VAL A 185 0.28 -11.24 -17.34
C VAL A 185 0.06 -9.84 -16.79
N GLU A 186 -1.06 -9.25 -17.20
CA GLU A 186 -1.50 -7.95 -16.73
C GLU A 186 -2.75 -8.10 -15.85
N LEU A 187 -2.66 -7.63 -14.60
CA LEU A 187 -3.78 -7.42 -13.71
C LEU A 187 -4.07 -5.93 -13.64
N SER A 188 -5.26 -5.50 -14.05
CA SER A 188 -5.68 -4.11 -13.92
C SER A 188 -7.04 -4.00 -13.24
N VAL A 189 -7.22 -2.88 -12.53
CA VAL A 189 -8.48 -2.51 -11.87
C VAL A 189 -8.88 -1.15 -12.39
N GLU A 190 -10.01 -1.10 -13.06
CA GLU A 190 -10.59 0.11 -13.59
C GLU A 190 -11.79 0.51 -12.74
N ASP A 191 -11.88 1.77 -12.39
CA ASP A 191 -12.97 2.32 -11.59
C ASP A 191 -13.53 3.60 -12.21
N SER A 192 -14.81 3.87 -11.95
CA SER A 192 -15.50 5.10 -12.40
C SER A 192 -15.38 6.23 -11.37
N GLY A 193 -14.35 6.24 -10.58
CA GLY A 193 -14.06 7.28 -9.60
C GLY A 193 -13.52 8.58 -10.22
N PRO A 194 -13.12 9.54 -9.38
CA PRO A 194 -12.61 10.83 -9.85
C PRO A 194 -11.24 10.76 -10.48
N GLY A 195 -10.58 9.59 -10.43
CA GLY A 195 -9.22 9.39 -10.92
C GLY A 195 -8.14 10.12 -10.12
N ILE A 196 -6.91 10.07 -10.64
CA ILE A 196 -5.74 10.70 -10.04
C ILE A 196 -5.09 11.60 -11.08
N ALA A 197 -4.86 12.87 -10.72
CA ALA A 197 -4.17 13.81 -11.60
C ALA A 197 -2.72 13.35 -11.84
N GLU A 198 -2.21 13.56 -13.04
CA GLU A 198 -0.90 13.06 -13.48
C GLU A 198 0.26 13.52 -12.56
N ASP A 199 0.21 14.75 -12.08
CA ASP A 199 1.19 15.33 -11.16
C ASP A 199 1.13 14.72 -9.75
N GLN A 200 0.03 14.07 -9.38
CA GLN A 200 -0.19 13.45 -8.08
C GLN A 200 0.13 11.94 -8.05
N ILE A 201 0.28 11.29 -9.21
CA ILE A 201 0.52 9.84 -9.32
C ILE A 201 1.73 9.40 -8.50
N SER A 202 2.84 10.12 -8.60
CA SER A 202 4.06 9.79 -7.87
C SER A 202 3.90 9.92 -6.36
N GLN A 203 3.08 10.85 -5.89
CA GLN A 203 2.78 11.04 -4.47
C GLN A 203 1.82 9.98 -3.94
N ALA A 204 0.82 9.57 -4.75
CA ALA A 204 -0.14 8.53 -4.38
C ALA A 204 0.51 7.17 -4.08
N MET A 205 1.68 6.89 -4.65
CA MET A 205 2.45 5.68 -4.40
C MET A 205 3.35 5.74 -3.16
N LEU A 206 3.49 6.91 -2.52
CA LEU A 206 4.27 7.04 -1.29
C LEU A 206 3.45 6.58 -0.08
N PRO A 207 4.07 5.87 0.87
CA PRO A 207 3.40 5.50 2.12
C PRO A 207 2.89 6.74 2.86
N PHE A 208 1.70 6.65 3.47
CA PHE A 208 1.03 7.69 4.26
C PHE A 208 0.61 8.95 3.50
N HIS A 209 0.83 9.00 2.18
CA HIS A 209 0.34 10.08 1.36
C HIS A 209 -1.14 9.87 0.99
N ARG A 210 -1.93 10.92 1.19
CA ARG A 210 -3.33 11.01 0.78
C ARG A 210 -3.47 12.21 -0.14
N LEU A 211 -4.25 12.08 -1.18
CA LEU A 211 -4.51 13.18 -2.11
C LEU A 211 -5.60 14.07 -1.53
N ASP A 212 -5.41 15.39 -1.61
CA ASP A 212 -6.29 16.39 -1.00
C ASP A 212 -7.69 16.45 -1.65
N ASN A 213 -7.82 15.96 -2.89
CA ASN A 213 -9.06 15.98 -3.68
C ASN A 213 -10.05 14.85 -3.35
N VAL A 214 -9.75 13.98 -2.37
CA VAL A 214 -10.52 12.75 -2.14
C VAL A 214 -11.42 12.80 -0.90
N GLY A 215 -11.70 13.97 -0.36
CA GLY A 215 -12.61 14.17 0.79
C GLY A 215 -12.20 13.42 2.06
N ASP A 216 -13.13 13.31 3.03
CA ASP A 216 -12.93 12.66 4.35
C ASP A 216 -12.91 11.11 4.29
N ALA A 217 -12.72 10.50 3.13
CA ALA A 217 -12.70 9.04 3.01
C ALA A 217 -11.59 8.44 3.87
N ALA A 218 -11.97 7.77 4.98
CA ALA A 218 -11.03 7.16 5.93
C ALA A 218 -10.00 6.25 5.24
N GLY A 219 -8.71 6.34 5.60
CA GLY A 219 -7.67 5.47 5.03
C GLY A 219 -6.27 5.86 5.46
N SER A 220 -5.38 4.87 5.57
CA SER A 220 -4.02 5.04 6.08
C SER A 220 -3.01 5.59 5.05
N GLY A 221 -3.37 5.65 3.75
CA GLY A 221 -2.42 6.00 2.69
C GLY A 221 -1.32 4.94 2.46
N ILE A 222 -1.51 3.71 2.91
CA ILE A 222 -0.51 2.63 2.80
C ILE A 222 -0.83 1.67 1.64
N GLY A 223 -2.09 1.53 1.25
CA GLY A 223 -2.54 0.48 0.34
C GLY A 223 -1.82 0.45 -1.00
N LEU A 224 -1.72 1.59 -1.70
CA LEU A 224 -1.00 1.67 -2.99
C LEU A 224 0.50 1.47 -2.84
N ALA A 225 1.10 1.98 -1.77
CA ALA A 225 2.52 1.76 -1.48
C ALA A 225 2.81 0.27 -1.23
N LEU A 226 1.94 -0.41 -0.47
CA LEU A 226 2.04 -1.85 -0.24
C LEU A 226 1.86 -2.64 -1.53
N ALA A 227 0.85 -2.33 -2.35
CA ALA A 227 0.65 -2.97 -3.65
C ALA A 227 1.87 -2.80 -4.57
N ASN A 228 2.47 -1.61 -4.61
CA ASN A 228 3.68 -1.34 -5.39
C ASN A 228 4.89 -2.14 -4.88
N ASP A 229 5.11 -2.22 -3.56
CA ASP A 229 6.21 -3.00 -2.98
C ASP A 229 6.00 -4.51 -3.24
N ILE A 230 4.76 -5.02 -3.18
CA ILE A 230 4.44 -6.42 -3.55
C ILE A 230 4.70 -6.66 -5.04
N ALA A 231 4.27 -5.77 -5.93
CA ALA A 231 4.53 -5.89 -7.37
C ALA A 231 6.03 -5.96 -7.66
N ARG A 232 6.83 -5.08 -7.05
CA ARG A 232 8.30 -5.08 -7.18
C ARG A 232 8.93 -6.37 -6.64
N LEU A 233 8.43 -6.90 -5.53
CA LEU A 233 8.88 -8.18 -4.99
C LEU A 233 8.67 -9.30 -6.03
N HIS A 234 7.58 -9.27 -6.78
CA HIS A 234 7.26 -10.20 -7.86
C HIS A 234 7.88 -9.82 -9.23
N ARG A 235 8.88 -8.94 -9.25
CA ARG A 235 9.58 -8.45 -10.46
C ARG A 235 8.65 -7.77 -11.48
N SER A 236 7.58 -7.20 -10.98
CA SER A 236 6.60 -6.42 -11.73
C SER A 236 6.62 -4.95 -11.29
N HIS A 237 5.73 -4.15 -11.81
CA HIS A 237 5.55 -2.76 -11.43
C HIS A 237 4.06 -2.41 -11.37
N LEU A 238 3.71 -1.51 -10.46
CA LEU A 238 2.38 -0.92 -10.42
C LEU A 238 2.40 0.37 -11.24
N GLN A 239 1.44 0.50 -12.14
CA GLN A 239 1.23 1.71 -12.92
C GLN A 239 -0.17 2.26 -12.61
N LEU A 240 -0.25 3.55 -12.31
CA LEU A 240 -1.52 4.27 -12.21
C LEU A 240 -1.75 5.03 -13.51
N MET A 241 -2.95 4.87 -14.07
CA MET A 241 -3.34 5.61 -15.26
C MET A 241 -4.02 6.90 -14.83
N PRO A 242 -3.69 8.05 -15.42
CA PRO A 242 -4.44 9.28 -15.20
C PRO A 242 -5.86 9.13 -15.75
N SER A 243 -6.81 9.79 -15.10
CA SER A 243 -8.21 9.90 -15.56
C SER A 243 -8.35 10.80 -16.77
#